data_80610bc2a28d02e172d9ee19d85c83f0
#
_entry.id   80610bc2a28d02e172d9ee19d85c83f0
#
_cell.length_a   1.000
_cell.length_b   1.000
_cell.length_c   1.000
_cell.angle_alpha   90.00
_cell.angle_beta   90.00
_cell.angle_gamma   90.00
#
_symmetry.space_group_name_H-M   'P 1'
#
loop_
_entity.id
_entity.type
_entity.pdbx_description
1 polymer ?
#
loop_
_entity_poly.entity_id
_entity_poly.type
_entity_poly.pdbx_seq_one_letter_code
_entity_poly.pdbx_strand_id
1 'polypeptide(L)'
;YKLEKKRENIIMKKYDIVKMIKEYLIVTLGVILVSFGLQYFYAPNDIAGGGLSGLALVINHYVPFLSTGTLVFLGNLILFVIAFLLIGSDFGAKTIYASFALSFAMDFMEKVMHSYALTTNLALAVVFGTLIIGTGLAIAFATNASTGGTDILAKILNKYTKFNIGRALL
;
A
#
# COMPACT_ATOMS: atom_id res chain seq x y z
N TYR A 1 -0.81 41.94 20.06
CA TYR A 1 -1.38 41.53 18.77
C TYR A 1 -0.39 40.75 17.92
N LYS A 2 0.85 41.25 17.64
CA LYS A 2 1.87 40.57 16.81
C LYS A 2 2.41 39.30 17.48
N LEU A 3 2.58 39.29 18.79
CA LEU A 3 3.08 38.14 19.56
C LEU A 3 2.00 37.05 19.72
N GLU A 4 0.75 37.40 19.87
CA GLU A 4 -0.36 36.46 19.92
C GLU A 4 -0.53 35.73 18.57
N LYS A 5 -0.54 36.45 17.47
CA LYS A 5 -0.62 35.88 16.11
C LYS A 5 0.59 34.96 15.83
N LYS A 6 1.77 35.27 16.36
CA LYS A 6 2.96 34.39 16.22
C LYS A 6 2.81 33.11 17.07
N ARG A 7 2.24 33.20 18.27
CA ARG A 7 1.95 32.01 19.10
C ARG A 7 0.90 31.11 18.46
N GLU A 8 -0.20 31.66 17.98
CA GLU A 8 -1.24 30.91 17.28
C GLU A 8 -0.67 30.15 16.05
N ASN A 9 0.16 30.81 15.24
CA ASN A 9 0.80 30.17 14.09
C ASN A 9 1.74 29.01 14.51
N ILE A 10 2.45 29.15 15.61
CA ILE A 10 3.35 28.09 16.13
C ILE A 10 2.51 26.90 16.64
N ILE A 11 1.41 27.15 17.33
CA ILE A 11 0.52 26.11 17.86
C ILE A 11 -0.16 25.36 16.71
N MET A 12 -0.68 26.08 15.72
CA MET A 12 -1.27 25.49 14.51
C MET A 12 -0.27 24.60 13.78
N LYS A 13 0.93 25.12 13.51
CA LYS A 13 2.00 24.35 12.86
C LYS A 13 2.40 23.09 13.64
N LYS A 14 2.45 23.16 14.97
CA LYS A 14 2.74 22.00 15.82
C LYS A 14 1.61 20.96 15.75
N TYR A 15 0.36 21.40 15.73
CA TYR A 15 -0.80 20.52 15.60
C TYR A 15 -0.80 19.80 14.26
N ASP A 16 -0.51 20.50 13.15
CA ASP A 16 -0.44 19.92 11.83
C ASP A 16 0.66 18.86 11.70
N ILE A 17 1.84 19.11 12.31
CA ILE A 17 2.94 18.15 12.34
C ILE A 17 2.55 16.89 13.12
N VAL A 18 1.95 17.03 14.29
CA VAL A 18 1.52 15.89 15.12
C VAL A 18 0.47 15.06 14.39
N LYS A 19 -0.49 15.72 13.72
CA LYS A 19 -1.50 15.06 12.90
C LYS A 19 -0.85 14.29 11.75
N MET A 20 0.08 14.90 11.04
CA MET A 20 0.82 14.27 9.95
C MET A 20 1.56 13.02 10.42
N ILE A 21 2.30 13.10 11.54
CA ILE A 21 3.02 11.95 12.10
C ILE A 21 2.05 10.82 12.45
N LYS A 22 0.92 11.11 13.08
CA LYS A 22 -0.11 10.11 13.39
C LYS A 22 -0.63 9.42 12.12
N GLU A 23 -0.91 10.17 11.07
CA GLU A 23 -1.38 9.61 9.81
C GLU A 23 -0.35 8.68 9.16
N TYR A 24 0.94 9.04 9.16
CA TYR A 24 2.01 8.16 8.66
C TYR A 24 2.19 6.91 9.52
N LEU A 25 2.05 6.99 10.83
CA LEU A 25 2.06 5.81 11.71
C LEU A 25 0.89 4.86 11.43
N ILE A 26 -0.31 5.41 11.21
CA ILE A 26 -1.49 4.62 10.84
C ILE A 26 -1.29 3.94 9.48
N VAL A 27 -0.76 4.66 8.50
CA VAL A 27 -0.41 4.08 7.18
C VAL A 27 0.59 2.94 7.33
N THR A 28 1.64 3.14 8.13
CA THR A 28 2.67 2.12 8.38
C THR A 28 2.06 0.85 8.98
N LEU A 29 1.16 0.99 9.97
CA LEU A 29 0.44 -0.14 10.54
C LEU A 29 -0.38 -0.89 9.48
N GLY A 30 -1.13 -0.16 8.65
CA GLY A 30 -1.89 -0.73 7.53
C GLY A 30 -0.99 -1.50 6.56
N VAL A 31 0.13 -0.91 6.19
CA VAL A 31 1.13 -1.53 5.29
C VAL A 31 1.73 -2.81 5.88
N ILE A 32 2.06 -2.82 7.16
CA ILE A 32 2.59 -4.01 7.85
C ILE A 32 1.57 -5.14 7.82
N LEU A 33 0.29 -4.86 8.09
CA LEU A 33 -0.77 -5.86 8.01
C LEU A 33 -0.94 -6.42 6.60
N VAL A 34 -0.94 -5.56 5.58
CA VAL A 34 -1.01 -6.00 4.17
C VAL A 34 0.18 -6.88 3.82
N SER A 35 1.40 -6.46 4.13
CA SER A 35 2.61 -7.23 3.89
C SER A 35 2.57 -8.59 4.59
N PHE A 36 2.13 -8.61 5.84
CA PHE A 36 2.00 -9.84 6.63
C PHE A 36 1.01 -10.82 5.99
N GLY A 37 -0.17 -10.34 5.58
CA GLY A 37 -1.16 -11.18 4.91
C GLY A 37 -0.66 -11.75 3.58
N LEU A 38 0.06 -10.92 2.80
CA LEU A 38 0.66 -11.35 1.53
C LEU A 38 1.78 -12.38 1.74
N GLN A 39 2.71 -12.13 2.68
CA GLN A 39 3.94 -12.93 2.83
C GLN A 39 3.75 -14.21 3.65
N TYR A 40 2.74 -14.29 4.52
CA TYR A 40 2.54 -15.46 5.38
C TYR A 40 1.32 -16.30 5.04
N PHE A 41 0.39 -15.75 4.26
CA PHE A 41 -0.81 -16.49 3.84
C PHE A 41 -0.85 -16.69 2.33
N TYR A 42 -0.54 -15.68 1.52
CA TYR A 42 -0.72 -15.76 0.07
C TYR A 42 0.51 -16.31 -0.64
N ALA A 43 1.66 -15.68 -0.49
CA ALA A 43 2.89 -16.05 -1.21
C ALA A 43 3.29 -17.53 -0.99
N PRO A 44 3.31 -18.07 0.25
CA PRO A 44 3.73 -19.47 0.46
C PRO A 44 2.69 -20.50 0.00
N ASN A 45 1.48 -20.08 -0.33
CA ASN A 45 0.40 -20.94 -0.83
C ASN A 45 0.10 -20.70 -2.32
N ASP A 46 0.97 -19.97 -3.03
CA ASP A 46 0.80 -19.59 -4.45
C ASP A 46 -0.53 -18.89 -4.75
N ILE A 47 -1.05 -18.12 -3.78
CA ILE A 47 -2.32 -17.39 -3.92
C ILE A 47 -2.03 -15.99 -4.46
N ALA A 48 -2.44 -15.72 -5.69
CA ALA A 48 -2.37 -14.39 -6.29
C ALA A 48 -3.59 -13.56 -5.85
N GLY A 49 -3.43 -12.70 -4.83
CA GLY A 49 -4.50 -11.91 -4.23
C GLY A 49 -5.02 -10.74 -5.07
N GLY A 50 -4.69 -10.69 -6.36
CA GLY A 50 -5.09 -9.61 -7.25
C GLY A 50 -4.19 -8.36 -7.15
N GLY A 51 -4.46 -7.38 -8.01
CA GLY A 51 -3.68 -6.15 -8.07
C GLY A 51 -2.23 -6.35 -8.49
N LEU A 52 -1.40 -5.34 -8.22
CA LEU A 52 0.03 -5.39 -8.55
C LEU A 52 0.79 -6.41 -7.72
N SER A 53 0.42 -6.58 -6.45
CA SER A 53 1.05 -7.59 -5.58
C SER A 53 0.74 -9.03 -6.03
N GLY A 54 -0.48 -9.29 -6.49
CA GLY A 54 -0.83 -10.58 -7.09
C GLY A 54 -0.06 -10.85 -8.38
N LEU A 55 0.08 -9.84 -9.26
CA LEU A 55 0.92 -9.94 -10.46
C LEU A 55 2.38 -10.19 -10.10
N ALA A 56 2.91 -9.51 -9.09
CA ALA A 56 4.27 -9.70 -8.61
C ALA A 56 4.51 -11.12 -8.10
N LEU A 57 3.54 -11.71 -7.37
CA LEU A 57 3.62 -13.11 -6.92
C LEU A 57 3.68 -14.08 -8.11
N VAL A 58 2.83 -13.88 -9.13
CA VAL A 58 2.86 -14.69 -10.35
C VAL A 58 4.21 -14.57 -11.07
N ILE A 59 4.74 -13.35 -11.23
CA ILE A 59 6.05 -13.15 -11.86
C ILE A 59 7.17 -13.79 -11.04
N ASN A 60 7.15 -13.64 -9.71
CA ASN A 60 8.15 -14.23 -8.82
C ASN A 60 8.19 -15.77 -8.93
N HIS A 61 7.03 -16.42 -9.12
CA HIS A 61 6.97 -17.86 -9.35
C HIS A 61 7.79 -18.31 -10.57
N TYR A 62 7.78 -17.52 -11.67
CA TYR A 62 8.57 -17.82 -12.88
C TYR A 62 9.99 -17.23 -12.83
N VAL A 63 10.22 -16.22 -12.00
CA VAL A 63 11.48 -15.47 -11.90
C VAL A 63 11.90 -15.35 -10.43
N PRO A 64 12.31 -16.46 -9.78
CA PRO A 64 12.54 -16.51 -8.34
C PRO A 64 13.70 -15.66 -7.82
N PHE A 65 14.59 -15.19 -8.69
CA PHE A 65 15.71 -14.31 -8.30
C PHE A 65 15.27 -12.88 -7.98
N LEU A 66 14.07 -12.45 -8.40
CA LEU A 66 13.47 -11.16 -8.06
C LEU A 66 12.44 -11.35 -6.94
N SER A 67 12.71 -10.78 -5.76
CA SER A 67 11.77 -10.85 -4.65
C SER A 67 10.43 -10.18 -4.97
N THR A 68 9.36 -10.65 -4.36
CA THR A 68 8.01 -10.14 -4.56
C THR A 68 7.92 -8.63 -4.28
N GLY A 69 8.58 -8.17 -3.21
CA GLY A 69 8.63 -6.74 -2.87
C GLY A 69 9.36 -5.91 -3.93
N THR A 70 10.46 -6.41 -4.48
CA THR A 70 11.18 -5.75 -5.59
C THR A 70 10.29 -5.61 -6.83
N LEU A 71 9.53 -6.64 -7.17
CA LEU A 71 8.59 -6.59 -8.30
C LEU A 71 7.46 -5.58 -8.06
N VAL A 72 6.91 -5.54 -6.85
CA VAL A 72 5.91 -4.54 -6.43
C VAL A 72 6.49 -3.12 -6.51
N PHE A 73 7.74 -2.94 -6.07
CA PHE A 73 8.44 -1.66 -6.16
C PHE A 73 8.57 -1.18 -7.61
N LEU A 74 9.10 -2.02 -8.50
CA LEU A 74 9.28 -1.68 -9.91
C LEU A 74 7.94 -1.39 -10.60
N GLY A 75 6.93 -2.22 -10.35
CA GLY A 75 5.60 -2.00 -10.90
C GLY A 75 4.97 -0.69 -10.42
N ASN A 76 5.08 -0.38 -9.12
CA ASN A 76 4.62 0.90 -8.58
C ASN A 76 5.39 2.09 -9.17
N LEU A 77 6.68 1.97 -9.40
CA LEU A 77 7.48 3.02 -10.02
C LEU A 77 6.95 3.38 -11.42
N ILE A 78 6.64 2.35 -12.24
CA ILE A 78 6.03 2.55 -13.56
C ILE A 78 4.66 3.20 -13.43
N LEU A 79 3.81 2.70 -12.52
CA LEU A 79 2.48 3.26 -12.30
C LEU A 79 2.52 4.71 -11.81
N PHE A 80 3.50 5.08 -10.98
CA PHE A 80 3.68 6.47 -10.52
C PHE A 80 4.09 7.40 -11.66
N VAL A 81 4.99 6.96 -12.54
CA VAL A 81 5.36 7.75 -13.72
C VAL A 81 4.11 8.01 -14.59
N ILE A 82 3.33 6.96 -14.87
CA ILE A 82 2.09 7.08 -15.63
C ILE A 82 1.09 8.00 -14.91
N ALA A 83 0.90 7.82 -13.61
CA ALA A 83 -0.01 8.64 -12.82
C ALA A 83 0.42 10.10 -12.77
N PHE A 84 1.71 10.38 -12.62
CA PHE A 84 2.24 11.74 -12.63
C PHE A 84 1.99 12.43 -13.97
N LEU A 85 2.18 11.73 -15.08
CA LEU A 85 1.92 12.25 -16.43
C LEU A 85 0.42 12.50 -16.69
N LEU A 86 -0.47 11.62 -16.15
CA LEU A 86 -1.90 11.69 -16.42
C LEU A 86 -2.68 12.51 -15.38
N ILE A 87 -2.32 12.44 -14.11
CA ILE A 87 -3.03 13.08 -13.00
C ILE A 87 -2.33 14.38 -12.57
N GLY A 88 -0.99 14.41 -12.66
CA GLY A 88 -0.18 15.54 -12.16
C GLY A 88 0.23 15.35 -10.70
N SER A 89 0.57 16.47 -10.01
CA SER A 89 1.12 16.49 -8.66
C SER A 89 0.12 16.18 -7.53
N ASP A 90 -1.16 15.98 -7.83
CA ASP A 90 -2.20 15.65 -6.84
C ASP A 90 -2.08 14.22 -6.27
N PHE A 91 -1.04 13.50 -6.69
CA PHE A 91 -0.69 12.20 -6.15
C PHE A 91 -0.14 12.36 -4.73
N GLY A 92 -0.95 12.00 -3.74
CA GLY A 92 -0.64 12.26 -2.34
C GLY A 92 0.67 11.59 -1.89
N ALA A 93 1.55 12.36 -1.23
CA ALA A 93 2.82 11.89 -0.66
C ALA A 93 2.65 10.62 0.21
N LYS A 94 1.50 10.47 0.89
CA LYS A 94 1.16 9.28 1.67
C LYS A 94 1.02 8.02 0.82
N THR A 95 0.48 8.12 -0.40
CA THR A 95 0.36 6.98 -1.32
C THR A 95 1.74 6.53 -1.80
N ILE A 96 2.62 7.48 -2.15
CA ILE A 96 4.01 7.18 -2.51
C ILE A 96 4.72 6.49 -1.35
N TYR A 97 4.62 7.06 -0.14
CA TYR A 97 5.19 6.47 1.06
C TYR A 97 4.65 5.05 1.31
N ALA A 98 3.33 4.86 1.29
CA ALA A 98 2.70 3.56 1.57
C ALA A 98 3.14 2.48 0.57
N SER A 99 3.25 2.83 -0.72
CA SER A 99 3.67 1.89 -1.76
C SER A 99 5.13 1.46 -1.61
N PHE A 100 6.04 2.38 -1.31
CA PHE A 100 7.44 2.05 -1.03
C PHE A 100 7.60 1.30 0.28
N ALA A 101 6.87 1.69 1.33
CA ALA A 101 6.85 1.01 2.61
C ALA A 101 6.32 -0.44 2.47
N LEU A 102 5.29 -0.67 1.63
CA LEU A 102 4.79 -2.01 1.33
C LEU A 102 5.87 -2.88 0.68
N SER A 103 6.50 -2.37 -0.37
CA SER A 103 7.56 -3.09 -1.09
C SER A 103 8.72 -3.44 -0.16
N PHE A 104 9.16 -2.48 0.65
CA PHE A 104 10.22 -2.70 1.64
C PHE A 104 9.82 -3.72 2.72
N ALA A 105 8.59 -3.61 3.25
CA ALA A 105 8.10 -4.55 4.27
C ALA A 105 7.99 -5.98 3.72
N MET A 106 7.54 -6.15 2.48
CA MET A 106 7.49 -7.45 1.80
C MET A 106 8.89 -8.03 1.63
N ASP A 107 9.84 -7.26 1.10
CA ASP A 107 11.24 -7.69 0.94
C ASP A 107 11.89 -8.02 2.29
N PHE A 108 11.62 -7.24 3.33
CA PHE A 108 12.15 -7.49 4.67
C PHE A 108 11.59 -8.79 5.25
N MET A 109 10.29 -9.03 5.13
CA MET A 109 9.66 -10.26 5.60
C MET A 109 10.17 -11.49 4.83
N GLU A 110 10.33 -11.38 3.50
CA GLU A 110 10.80 -12.46 2.65
C GLU A 110 12.27 -12.81 2.93
N LYS A 111 13.17 -11.83 2.97
CA LYS A 111 14.63 -12.03 3.05
C LYS A 111 15.15 -12.17 4.47
N VAL A 112 14.59 -11.46 5.44
CA VAL A 112 15.10 -11.40 6.82
C VAL A 112 14.31 -12.31 7.75
N MET A 113 12.98 -12.29 7.65
CA MET A 113 12.12 -13.10 8.51
C MET A 113 11.84 -14.50 7.96
N HIS A 114 12.28 -14.79 6.73
CA HIS A 114 12.07 -16.08 6.05
C HIS A 114 10.59 -16.49 6.10
N SER A 115 9.77 -15.79 5.34
CA SER A 115 8.32 -16.03 5.32
C SER A 115 8.00 -17.50 5.05
N TYR A 116 7.10 -18.05 5.86
CA TYR A 116 6.62 -19.44 5.78
C TYR A 116 5.09 -19.45 5.84
N ALA A 117 4.47 -20.49 5.32
CA ALA A 117 3.03 -20.63 5.39
C ALA A 117 2.56 -20.83 6.85
N LEU A 118 1.78 -19.90 7.36
CA LEU A 118 1.12 -20.08 8.67
C LEU A 118 0.05 -21.17 8.63
N THR A 119 -0.48 -21.46 7.45
CA THR A 119 -1.37 -22.59 7.19
C THR A 119 -1.19 -23.05 5.74
N THR A 120 -1.22 -24.32 5.52
CA THR A 120 -1.22 -24.96 4.19
C THR A 120 -2.63 -25.25 3.68
N ASN A 121 -3.65 -25.02 4.50
CA ASN A 121 -5.03 -25.11 4.08
C ASN A 121 -5.42 -23.87 3.29
N LEU A 122 -5.62 -24.03 1.99
CA LEU A 122 -5.93 -22.93 1.07
C LEU A 122 -7.17 -22.13 1.49
N ALA A 123 -8.22 -22.78 1.97
CA ALA A 123 -9.43 -22.09 2.42
C ALA A 123 -9.15 -21.17 3.62
N LEU A 124 -8.39 -21.67 4.60
CA LEU A 124 -7.97 -20.86 5.75
C LEU A 124 -7.02 -19.75 5.35
N ALA A 125 -6.06 -20.04 4.44
CA ALA A 125 -5.12 -19.05 3.94
C ALA A 125 -5.86 -17.90 3.23
N VAL A 126 -6.84 -18.20 2.38
CA VAL A 126 -7.66 -17.17 1.71
C VAL A 126 -8.47 -16.38 2.73
N VAL A 127 -9.19 -17.02 3.65
CA VAL A 127 -10.04 -16.31 4.61
C VAL A 127 -9.23 -15.40 5.52
N PHE A 128 -8.22 -15.94 6.21
CA PHE A 128 -7.41 -15.13 7.13
C PHE A 128 -6.53 -14.12 6.41
N GLY A 129 -5.93 -14.51 5.29
CA GLY A 129 -5.15 -13.60 4.45
C GLY A 129 -5.99 -12.41 3.98
N THR A 130 -7.19 -12.66 3.43
CA THR A 130 -8.10 -11.59 2.98
C THR A 130 -8.53 -10.68 4.13
N LEU A 131 -8.86 -11.23 5.31
CA LEU A 131 -9.26 -10.44 6.46
C LEU A 131 -8.13 -9.51 6.93
N ILE A 132 -6.90 -10.01 7.01
CA ILE A 132 -5.74 -9.24 7.45
C ILE A 132 -5.38 -8.18 6.39
N ILE A 133 -5.30 -8.58 5.11
CA ILE A 133 -5.01 -7.65 4.01
C ILE A 133 -6.09 -6.58 3.92
N GLY A 134 -7.37 -6.97 3.94
CA GLY A 134 -8.49 -6.04 3.89
C GLY A 134 -8.52 -5.05 5.04
N THR A 135 -8.21 -5.51 6.26
CA THR A 135 -8.07 -4.64 7.43
C THR A 135 -6.93 -3.65 7.26
N GLY A 136 -5.77 -4.10 6.77
CA GLY A 136 -4.62 -3.24 6.49
C GLY A 136 -4.92 -2.19 5.43
N LEU A 137 -5.58 -2.58 4.34
CA LEU A 137 -6.03 -1.64 3.30
C LEU A 137 -7.04 -0.63 3.84
N ALA A 138 -8.03 -1.06 4.64
CA ALA A 138 -9.01 -0.17 5.25
C ALA A 138 -8.35 0.88 6.14
N ILE A 139 -7.35 0.50 6.93
CA ILE A 139 -6.57 1.40 7.78
C ILE A 139 -5.81 2.43 6.91
N ALA A 140 -5.16 2.00 5.83
CA ALA A 140 -4.45 2.89 4.92
C ALA A 140 -5.42 3.87 4.23
N PHE A 141 -6.55 3.39 3.72
CA PHE A 141 -7.56 4.23 3.07
C PHE A 141 -8.22 5.24 4.00
N ALA A 142 -8.38 4.92 5.29
CA ALA A 142 -8.90 5.86 6.30
C ALA A 142 -8.05 7.13 6.43
N THR A 143 -6.78 7.10 6.02
CA THR A 143 -5.88 8.26 6.00
C THR A 143 -5.71 8.89 4.60
N ASN A 144 -6.54 8.50 3.64
CA ASN A 144 -6.43 8.86 2.22
C ASN A 144 -5.09 8.41 1.58
N ALA A 145 -4.45 7.38 2.13
CA ALA A 145 -3.32 6.71 1.53
C ALA A 145 -3.79 5.48 0.76
N SER A 146 -3.01 5.05 -0.22
CA SER A 146 -3.20 3.82 -0.98
C SER A 146 -1.88 3.06 -1.03
N THR A 147 -1.94 1.75 -1.09
CA THR A 147 -0.74 0.90 -1.21
C THR A 147 -0.17 0.86 -2.63
N GLY A 148 -0.74 1.65 -3.55
CA GLY A 148 -0.32 1.66 -4.96
C GLY A 148 -1.08 0.62 -5.79
N GLY A 149 -0.43 0.14 -6.87
CA GLY A 149 -1.01 -0.91 -7.71
C GLY A 149 -2.28 -0.47 -8.43
N THR A 150 -3.29 -1.33 -8.43
CA THR A 150 -4.59 -1.09 -9.12
C THR A 150 -5.33 0.14 -8.61
N ASP A 151 -5.10 0.57 -7.39
CA ASP A 151 -5.70 1.80 -6.83
C ASP A 151 -5.26 3.04 -7.62
N ILE A 152 -4.03 3.03 -8.14
CA ILE A 152 -3.52 4.10 -9.01
C ILE A 152 -4.31 4.12 -10.31
N LEU A 153 -4.53 2.95 -10.90
CA LEU A 153 -5.34 2.81 -12.12
C LEU A 153 -6.78 3.27 -11.88
N ALA A 154 -7.36 2.90 -10.75
CA ALA A 154 -8.70 3.34 -10.36
C ALA A 154 -8.79 4.86 -10.20
N LYS A 155 -7.76 5.51 -9.62
CA LYS A 155 -7.68 6.97 -9.53
C LYS A 155 -7.54 7.64 -10.91
N ILE A 156 -6.73 7.07 -11.81
CA ILE A 156 -6.61 7.54 -13.20
C ILE A 156 -7.97 7.46 -13.89
N LEU A 157 -8.62 6.31 -13.80
CA LEU A 157 -9.93 6.08 -14.39
C LEU A 157 -10.99 7.05 -13.85
N ASN A 158 -11.01 7.25 -12.53
CA ASN A 158 -11.91 8.22 -11.88
C ASN A 158 -11.73 9.64 -12.44
N LYS A 159 -10.50 10.08 -12.66
CA LYS A 159 -10.20 11.42 -13.20
C LYS A 159 -10.80 11.63 -14.60
N TYR A 160 -10.71 10.62 -15.47
CA TYR A 160 -11.15 10.75 -16.86
C TYR A 160 -12.61 10.35 -17.09
N THR A 161 -13.16 9.44 -16.29
CA THR A 161 -14.50 8.89 -16.51
C THR A 161 -15.50 9.29 -15.43
N LYS A 162 -15.05 9.93 -14.34
CA LYS A 162 -15.85 10.25 -13.14
C LYS A 162 -16.48 9.00 -12.46
N PHE A 163 -16.03 7.80 -12.80
CA PHE A 163 -16.44 6.58 -12.11
C PHE A 163 -15.99 6.63 -10.65
N ASN A 164 -16.85 6.17 -9.74
CA ASN A 164 -16.48 6.05 -8.33
C ASN A 164 -15.34 5.02 -8.19
N ILE A 165 -14.30 5.37 -7.41
CA ILE A 165 -13.11 4.53 -7.20
C ILE A 165 -13.51 3.11 -6.73
N GLY A 166 -14.50 2.99 -5.82
CA GLY A 166 -14.98 1.69 -5.37
C GLY A 166 -15.58 0.82 -6.48
N ARG A 167 -16.24 1.43 -7.48
CA ARG A 167 -16.73 0.69 -8.68
C ARG A 167 -15.64 0.37 -9.69
N ALA A 168 -14.55 1.11 -9.66
CA ALA A 168 -13.42 0.86 -10.55
C ALA A 168 -12.50 -0.26 -10.05
N LEU A 169 -12.64 -0.64 -8.76
CA LEU A 169 -11.89 -1.73 -8.12
C LEU A 169 -12.66 -3.06 -8.08
N LEU A 170 -13.94 -3.05 -8.41
CA LEU A 170 -14.79 -4.25 -8.58
C LEU A 170 -14.75 -4.75 -10.01
#